data_2958340b02b98917c8ec7c0765efde0e
#
_entry.id   2958340b02b98917c8ec7c0765efde0e
#
_cell.length_a   1.000
_cell.length_b   1.000
_cell.length_c   1.000
_cell.angle_alpha   90.00
_cell.angle_beta   90.00
_cell.angle_gamma   90.00
#
_symmetry.space_group_name_H-M   'P 1'
#
loop_
_entity.id
_entity.type
_entity.pdbx_description
1 polymer ?
#
loop_
_entity_poly.entity_id
_entity_poly.type
_entity_poly.pdbx_seq_one_letter_code
_entity_poly.pdbx_strand_id
1 'polypeptide(L)'
;MYRSLHSKPSATPFAIAAAACMLIGASATAFAAQTNDTLAGRLVTQAMASHPQASEIGISVRTSSGCHSIASSDPSDVGERCESGDLRVMRTHHGHAVKERDGYDVSVPLHDSAGRLIGSLAVEFRLQSQQNTSAAIRQAEAISRHMAGQISSQASLTRR
;
A
#
# COMPACT_ATOMS: atom_id res chain seq x y z
N MET A 1 -51.15 1.68 59.06
CA MET A 1 -52.11 2.79 58.91
C MET A 1 -51.89 3.43 57.58
N TYR A 2 -52.91 3.41 56.77
CA TYR A 2 -53.33 4.30 55.68
C TYR A 2 -52.39 4.46 54.46
N ARG A 3 -52.84 3.95 53.36
CA ARG A 3 -53.73 4.29 52.23
C ARG A 3 -52.96 5.03 51.15
N SER A 4 -52.77 4.37 50.01
CA SER A 4 -53.65 4.31 48.82
C SER A 4 -53.91 5.65 48.15
N LEU A 5 -53.57 5.72 46.84
CA LEU A 5 -54.36 6.18 45.69
C LEU A 5 -53.39 6.44 44.51
N HIS A 6 -53.42 5.60 43.53
CA HIS A 6 -54.10 5.68 42.23
C HIS A 6 -53.93 7.01 41.49
N SER A 7 -53.22 6.95 40.36
CA SER A 7 -53.72 7.42 39.09
C SER A 7 -52.85 7.03 37.91
N LYS A 8 -53.30 6.16 37.06
CA LYS A 8 -53.09 6.16 35.60
C LYS A 8 -54.13 7.16 35.01
N PRO A 9 -54.10 7.60 33.75
CA PRO A 9 -53.39 7.15 32.57
C PRO A 9 -52.90 8.32 31.68
N SER A 10 -52.14 8.06 30.61
CA SER A 10 -52.51 8.41 29.25
C SER A 10 -51.47 7.98 28.24
N ALA A 11 -51.93 7.13 27.35
CA ALA A 11 -51.23 6.81 26.12
C ALA A 11 -51.37 7.94 25.10
N THR A 12 -50.33 8.25 24.42
CA THR A 12 -50.43 8.78 23.05
C THR A 12 -49.23 8.28 22.25
N PRO A 13 -49.46 7.77 21.04
CA PRO A 13 -48.45 7.29 20.16
C PRO A 13 -47.97 8.44 19.24
N PHE A 14 -46.69 8.65 19.16
CA PHE A 14 -46.11 9.34 18.01
C PHE A 14 -45.14 8.43 17.29
N ALA A 15 -45.68 7.84 16.24
CA ALA A 15 -44.93 7.33 15.14
C ALA A 15 -44.39 8.53 14.32
N ILE A 16 -43.40 8.22 13.45
CA ILE A 16 -42.75 9.06 12.42
C ILE A 16 -41.39 9.57 12.93
N ALA A 17 -40.27 9.24 12.34
CA ALA A 17 -39.90 8.93 10.98
C ALA A 17 -38.59 8.16 10.94
N ALA A 18 -38.63 7.05 10.30
CA ALA A 18 -37.41 6.46 9.73
C ALA A 18 -37.09 7.26 8.46
N ALA A 19 -35.99 7.94 8.42
CA ALA A 19 -35.45 8.47 7.17
C ALA A 19 -33.93 8.57 7.26
N ALA A 20 -33.27 7.70 6.51
CA ALA A 20 -32.12 7.93 5.68
C ALA A 20 -30.85 8.53 6.32
N CYS A 21 -29.94 7.65 6.70
CA CYS A 21 -28.51 7.89 6.55
C CYS A 21 -27.82 6.61 6.08
N MET A 22 -28.14 6.19 4.88
CA MET A 22 -27.30 5.32 4.07
C MET A 22 -26.80 6.18 2.91
N LEU A 23 -25.58 6.63 2.94
CA LEU A 23 -24.74 7.04 1.81
C LEU A 23 -23.43 7.67 2.31
N ILE A 24 -22.57 6.92 2.98
CA ILE A 24 -21.14 7.23 3.04
C ILE A 24 -20.43 5.87 3.17
N GLY A 25 -20.15 5.22 2.07
CA GLY A 25 -19.49 3.92 2.08
C GLY A 25 -18.92 3.48 0.74
N ALA A 26 -18.94 4.35 -0.29
CA ALA A 26 -18.61 3.90 -1.65
C ALA A 26 -17.24 4.39 -2.18
N SER A 27 -16.52 5.25 -1.46
CA SER A 27 -15.32 5.90 -2.02
C SER A 27 -14.01 5.13 -1.76
N ALA A 28 -13.89 4.40 -0.67
CA ALA A 28 -12.64 3.70 -0.32
C ALA A 28 -12.41 2.41 -1.15
N THR A 29 -13.50 1.69 -1.46
CA THR A 29 -13.41 0.47 -2.26
C THR A 29 -13.09 0.71 -3.73
N ALA A 30 -13.48 1.85 -4.28
CA ALA A 30 -13.19 2.21 -5.67
C ALA A 30 -11.71 2.55 -5.87
N PHE A 31 -11.04 3.14 -4.88
CA PHE A 31 -9.62 3.50 -4.99
C PHE A 31 -8.72 2.25 -4.91
N ALA A 32 -8.99 1.32 -3.98
CA ALA A 32 -8.26 0.05 -3.88
C ALA A 32 -8.45 -0.83 -5.14
N ALA A 33 -9.64 -0.84 -5.73
CA ALA A 33 -9.88 -1.55 -6.98
C ALA A 33 -9.11 -0.95 -8.17
N GLN A 34 -8.93 0.37 -8.22
CA GLN A 34 -8.18 1.03 -9.30
C GLN A 34 -6.68 0.72 -9.28
N THR A 35 -6.07 0.54 -8.10
CA THR A 35 -4.64 0.22 -7.99
C THR A 35 -4.34 -1.21 -8.41
N ASN A 36 -5.21 -2.17 -8.11
CA ASN A 36 -5.05 -3.57 -8.49
C ASN A 36 -5.24 -3.84 -10.00
N ASP A 37 -5.94 -2.97 -10.71
CA ASP A 37 -6.17 -3.08 -12.16
C ASP A 37 -4.95 -2.68 -13.00
N THR A 38 -4.00 -1.95 -12.45
CA THR A 38 -2.77 -1.58 -13.17
C THR A 38 -1.73 -2.70 -13.14
N LEU A 39 -0.78 -2.68 -14.11
CA LEU A 39 0.34 -3.62 -14.07
C LEU A 39 1.10 -3.51 -12.73
N ALA A 40 1.37 -2.30 -12.26
CA ALA A 40 2.05 -2.08 -10.99
C ALA A 40 1.30 -2.72 -9.81
N GLY A 41 -0.01 -2.52 -9.72
CA GLY A 41 -0.85 -3.10 -8.67
C GLY A 41 -0.86 -4.64 -8.71
N ARG A 42 -0.96 -5.24 -9.91
CA ARG A 42 -0.87 -6.69 -10.06
C ARG A 42 0.49 -7.25 -9.64
N LEU A 43 1.58 -6.57 -10.00
CA LEU A 43 2.93 -6.97 -9.60
C LEU A 43 3.11 -6.91 -8.08
N VAL A 44 2.64 -5.86 -7.41
CA VAL A 44 2.65 -5.75 -5.95
C VAL A 44 1.84 -6.89 -5.31
N THR A 45 0.61 -7.13 -5.77
CA THR A 45 -0.24 -8.21 -5.25
C THR A 45 0.42 -9.59 -5.40
N GLN A 46 1.01 -9.87 -6.58
CA GLN A 46 1.72 -11.11 -6.84
C GLN A 46 2.95 -11.27 -5.94
N ALA A 47 3.71 -10.19 -5.75
CA ALA A 47 4.91 -10.21 -4.90
C ALA A 47 4.54 -10.45 -3.43
N MET A 48 3.52 -9.77 -2.90
CA MET A 48 3.01 -10.01 -1.54
C MET A 48 2.60 -11.47 -1.34
N ALA A 49 1.90 -12.07 -2.30
CA ALA A 49 1.49 -13.46 -2.21
C ALA A 49 2.67 -14.44 -2.23
N SER A 50 3.76 -14.09 -2.93
CA SER A 50 4.95 -14.93 -3.10
C SER A 50 6.00 -14.74 -2.00
N HIS A 51 5.92 -13.66 -1.23
CA HIS A 51 6.90 -13.26 -0.22
C HIS A 51 6.25 -12.97 1.13
N PRO A 52 5.79 -13.99 1.87
CA PRO A 52 5.05 -13.81 3.13
C PRO A 52 5.87 -13.16 4.26
N GLN A 53 7.18 -13.06 4.09
CA GLN A 53 8.06 -12.32 5.01
C GLN A 53 8.01 -10.79 4.82
N ALA A 54 7.52 -10.31 3.66
CA ALA A 54 7.24 -8.90 3.46
C ALA A 54 5.97 -8.51 4.22
N SER A 55 6.00 -7.40 4.94
CA SER A 55 4.83 -6.77 5.52
C SER A 55 4.18 -5.80 4.55
N GLU A 56 5.00 -5.17 3.71
CA GLU A 56 4.56 -4.22 2.71
C GLU A 56 5.46 -4.25 1.48
N ILE A 57 4.89 -3.95 0.31
CA ILE A 57 5.58 -3.74 -0.96
C ILE A 57 4.95 -2.57 -1.69
N GLY A 58 5.79 -1.62 -2.13
CA GLY A 58 5.38 -0.44 -2.88
C GLY A 58 6.24 -0.19 -4.12
N ILE A 59 5.68 0.45 -5.14
CA ILE A 59 6.37 0.89 -6.36
C ILE A 59 6.25 2.40 -6.49
N SER A 60 7.39 3.08 -6.53
CA SER A 60 7.50 4.53 -6.70
C SER A 60 8.20 4.90 -8.01
N VAL A 61 7.69 5.94 -8.69
CA VAL A 61 8.25 6.41 -9.96
C VAL A 61 8.38 7.93 -10.02
N ARG A 62 9.30 8.44 -10.85
CA ARG A 62 9.37 9.86 -11.19
C ARG A 62 8.43 10.17 -12.34
N THR A 63 7.69 11.25 -12.19
CA THR A 63 6.82 11.84 -13.21
C THR A 63 7.14 13.32 -13.39
N SER A 64 6.47 14.00 -14.31
CA SER A 64 6.59 15.47 -14.46
C SER A 64 6.09 16.23 -13.23
N SER A 65 5.20 15.65 -12.43
CA SER A 65 4.66 16.25 -11.19
C SER A 65 5.50 15.92 -9.95
N GLY A 66 6.56 15.14 -10.08
CA GLY A 66 7.43 14.71 -8.97
C GLY A 66 7.58 13.21 -8.86
N CYS A 67 8.04 12.75 -7.71
CA CYS A 67 8.17 11.33 -7.41
C CYS A 67 7.01 10.89 -6.51
N HIS A 68 6.31 9.83 -6.92
CA HIS A 68 5.13 9.35 -6.19
C HIS A 68 5.06 7.81 -6.19
N SER A 69 4.49 7.25 -5.13
CA SER A 69 4.04 5.87 -5.09
C SER A 69 2.89 5.67 -6.07
N ILE A 70 2.99 4.68 -6.94
CA ILE A 70 1.95 4.37 -7.95
C ILE A 70 1.23 3.08 -7.67
N ALA A 71 1.77 2.25 -6.79
CA ALA A 71 1.16 1.04 -6.27
C ALA A 71 1.78 0.69 -4.92
N SER A 72 0.97 0.29 -3.96
CA SER A 72 1.38 -0.25 -2.67
C SER A 72 0.41 -1.34 -2.23
N SER A 73 0.89 -2.27 -1.41
CA SER A 73 0.05 -3.22 -0.69
C SER A 73 -0.77 -2.55 0.42
N ASP A 74 -0.32 -1.39 0.92
CA ASP A 74 -1.15 -0.46 1.68
C ASP A 74 -1.75 0.59 0.74
N PRO A 75 -3.09 0.59 0.54
CA PRO A 75 -3.73 1.55 -0.37
C PRO A 75 -3.56 3.02 0.04
N SER A 76 -3.25 3.32 1.31
CA SER A 76 -3.09 4.70 1.78
C SER A 76 -1.86 5.38 1.20
N ASP A 77 -0.83 4.60 0.85
CA ASP A 77 0.43 5.15 0.32
C ASP A 77 0.36 5.50 -1.16
N VAL A 78 -0.66 5.01 -1.86
CA VAL A 78 -0.78 5.26 -3.30
C VAL A 78 -1.08 6.74 -3.58
N GLY A 79 -0.20 7.37 -4.34
CA GLY A 79 -0.24 8.81 -4.63
C GLY A 79 0.62 9.64 -3.69
N GLU A 80 1.12 9.07 -2.60
CA GLU A 80 2.04 9.77 -1.70
C GLU A 80 3.37 10.10 -2.38
N ARG A 81 4.09 11.05 -1.81
CA ARG A 81 5.42 11.42 -2.29
C ARG A 81 6.42 10.33 -1.92
N CYS A 82 7.36 10.08 -2.84
CA CYS A 82 8.45 9.16 -2.57
C CYS A 82 9.19 9.48 -1.28
N GLU A 83 9.52 8.46 -0.55
CA GLU A 83 10.35 8.54 0.64
C GLU A 83 11.83 8.81 0.33
N SER A 84 12.58 9.09 1.37
CA SER A 84 14.01 9.38 1.25
C SER A 84 14.82 8.20 0.71
N GLY A 85 14.41 6.96 1.05
CA GLY A 85 14.98 5.72 0.54
C GLY A 85 14.82 5.59 -0.97
N ASP A 86 13.60 5.79 -1.47
CA ASP A 86 13.29 5.79 -2.90
C ASP A 86 14.11 6.80 -3.69
N LEU A 87 14.12 8.05 -3.21
CA LEU A 87 14.86 9.14 -3.83
C LEU A 87 16.37 8.86 -3.85
N ARG A 88 16.89 8.25 -2.80
CA ARG A 88 18.28 7.83 -2.71
C ARG A 88 18.61 6.77 -3.76
N VAL A 89 17.80 5.73 -3.83
CA VAL A 89 17.97 4.62 -4.77
C VAL A 89 17.91 5.09 -6.22
N MET A 90 16.93 5.93 -6.56
CA MET A 90 16.80 6.50 -7.91
C MET A 90 17.98 7.41 -8.30
N ARG A 91 18.72 7.94 -7.32
CA ARG A 91 19.91 8.76 -7.55
C ARG A 91 21.20 7.96 -7.62
N THR A 92 21.33 6.96 -6.73
CA THR A 92 22.59 6.22 -6.56
C THR A 92 22.61 4.91 -7.34
N HIS A 93 21.45 4.39 -7.75
CA HIS A 93 21.25 3.08 -8.39
C HIS A 93 21.66 1.90 -7.49
N HIS A 94 21.75 2.12 -6.19
CA HIS A 94 22.10 1.09 -5.19
C HIS A 94 21.00 0.93 -4.18
N GLY A 95 20.77 -0.32 -3.75
CA GLY A 95 19.83 -0.65 -2.69
C GLY A 95 20.19 0.06 -1.38
N HIS A 96 19.19 0.45 -0.63
CA HIS A 96 19.28 1.08 0.68
C HIS A 96 18.36 0.36 1.65
N ALA A 97 18.81 0.17 2.88
CA ALA A 97 17.97 -0.41 3.92
C ALA A 97 18.19 0.30 5.26
N VAL A 98 17.11 0.52 5.97
CA VAL A 98 17.08 1.01 7.34
C VAL A 98 16.60 -0.12 8.23
N LYS A 99 17.32 -0.37 9.32
CA LYS A 99 16.85 -1.30 10.35
C LYS A 99 15.89 -0.56 11.26
N GLU A 100 14.72 -1.09 11.40
CA GLU A 100 13.69 -0.62 12.32
C GLU A 100 13.56 -1.56 13.53
N ARG A 101 12.67 -1.21 14.47
CA ARG A 101 12.41 -2.03 15.65
C ARG A 101 11.92 -3.43 15.25
N ASP A 102 10.99 -3.49 14.30
CA ASP A 102 10.22 -4.67 13.98
C ASP A 102 10.60 -5.28 12.62
N GLY A 103 11.65 -4.73 11.96
CA GLY A 103 12.03 -5.21 10.64
C GLY A 103 13.12 -4.39 9.94
N TYR A 104 12.97 -4.35 8.63
CA TYR A 104 13.80 -3.57 7.72
C TYR A 104 12.92 -2.89 6.70
N ASP A 105 13.07 -1.58 6.55
CA ASP A 105 12.59 -0.84 5.39
C ASP A 105 13.70 -0.82 4.33
N VAL A 106 13.39 -1.29 3.13
CA VAL A 106 14.36 -1.52 2.06
C VAL A 106 13.84 -0.92 0.76
N SER A 107 14.58 0.04 0.22
CA SER A 107 14.36 0.53 -1.14
C SER A 107 15.43 -0.02 -2.08
N VAL A 108 15.03 -0.50 -3.27
CA VAL A 108 15.95 -1.00 -4.32
C VAL A 108 15.58 -0.45 -5.69
N PRO A 109 16.54 -0.38 -6.65
CA PRO A 109 16.24 0.05 -8.01
C PRO A 109 15.20 -0.86 -8.67
N LEU A 110 14.22 -0.27 -9.34
CA LEU A 110 13.29 -0.98 -10.22
C LEU A 110 13.65 -0.68 -11.68
N HIS A 111 13.90 -1.74 -12.44
CA HIS A 111 14.24 -1.66 -13.86
C HIS A 111 13.10 -2.20 -14.72
N ASP A 112 13.08 -1.82 -15.99
CA ASP A 112 12.29 -2.48 -17.01
C ASP A 112 13.03 -3.70 -17.61
N SER A 113 12.37 -4.43 -18.51
CA SER A 113 12.95 -5.60 -19.17
C SER A 113 14.14 -5.30 -20.06
N ALA A 114 14.39 -4.04 -20.41
CA ALA A 114 15.58 -3.57 -21.12
C ALA A 114 16.70 -3.12 -20.17
N GLY A 115 16.53 -3.25 -18.85
CA GLY A 115 17.51 -2.87 -17.85
C GLY A 115 17.57 -1.36 -17.56
N ARG A 116 16.60 -0.56 -18.03
CA ARG A 116 16.54 0.87 -17.74
C ARG A 116 15.93 1.09 -16.36
N LEU A 117 16.55 1.94 -15.54
CA LEU A 117 15.98 2.36 -14.27
C LEU A 117 14.69 3.16 -14.52
N ILE A 118 13.59 2.73 -13.93
CA ILE A 118 12.26 3.32 -14.10
C ILE A 118 11.62 3.77 -12.79
N GLY A 119 12.19 3.40 -11.66
CA GLY A 119 11.66 3.75 -10.34
C GLY A 119 12.41 3.07 -9.21
N SER A 120 11.75 2.93 -8.09
CA SER A 120 12.16 2.12 -6.93
C SER A 120 11.08 1.12 -6.54
N LEU A 121 11.52 0.03 -5.96
CA LEU A 121 10.70 -0.91 -5.22
C LEU A 121 11.03 -0.74 -3.74
N ALA A 122 10.04 -0.40 -2.93
CA ALA A 122 10.12 -0.42 -1.47
C ALA A 122 9.59 -1.75 -0.95
N VAL A 123 10.26 -2.33 0.03
CA VAL A 123 9.85 -3.57 0.68
C VAL A 123 10.10 -3.45 2.18
N GLU A 124 9.05 -3.53 2.97
CA GLU A 124 9.18 -3.74 4.40
C GLU A 124 9.26 -5.24 4.72
N PHE A 125 10.28 -5.64 5.43
CA PHE A 125 10.42 -7.00 5.93
C PHE A 125 10.23 -7.06 7.44
N ARG A 126 9.43 -8.01 7.90
CA ARG A 126 9.38 -8.33 9.34
C ARG A 126 10.72 -8.88 9.82
N LEU A 127 11.09 -8.53 11.05
CA LEU A 127 12.34 -9.01 11.64
C LEU A 127 12.36 -10.53 11.71
N GLN A 128 13.41 -11.11 11.13
CA GLN A 128 13.67 -12.55 11.19
C GLN A 128 15.01 -12.83 11.86
N SER A 129 15.13 -13.99 12.51
CA SER A 129 16.40 -14.42 13.08
C SER A 129 17.48 -14.50 12.00
N GLN A 130 18.68 -13.95 12.28
CA GLN A 130 19.84 -13.91 11.37
C GLN A 130 19.69 -13.00 10.13
N GLN A 131 18.59 -12.25 9.97
CA GLN A 131 18.49 -11.25 8.92
C GLN A 131 19.38 -10.06 9.27
N ASN A 132 20.08 -9.53 8.28
CA ASN A 132 20.84 -8.29 8.34
C ASN A 132 20.52 -7.41 7.14
N THR A 133 20.95 -6.15 7.19
CA THR A 133 20.73 -5.14 6.15
C THR A 133 21.09 -5.64 4.74
N SER A 134 22.23 -6.30 4.58
CA SER A 134 22.66 -6.82 3.27
C SER A 134 21.77 -7.97 2.78
N ALA A 135 21.31 -8.83 3.67
CA ALA A 135 20.39 -9.91 3.33
C ALA A 135 19.01 -9.35 2.92
N ALA A 136 18.51 -8.33 3.63
CA ALA A 136 17.25 -7.67 3.29
C ALA A 136 17.32 -6.99 1.91
N ILE A 137 18.41 -6.28 1.60
CA ILE A 137 18.64 -5.69 0.27
C ILE A 137 18.64 -6.76 -0.81
N ARG A 138 19.38 -7.87 -0.65
CA ARG A 138 19.41 -8.94 -1.66
C ARG A 138 18.04 -9.58 -1.89
N GLN A 139 17.22 -9.71 -0.85
CA GLN A 139 15.84 -10.20 -0.98
C GLN A 139 14.97 -9.23 -1.78
N ALA A 140 15.00 -7.95 -1.47
CA ALA A 140 14.27 -6.93 -2.21
C ALA A 140 14.73 -6.84 -3.69
N GLU A 141 16.04 -6.91 -3.95
CA GLU A 141 16.59 -6.96 -5.31
C GLU A 141 16.15 -8.19 -6.09
N ALA A 142 15.96 -9.34 -5.43
CA ALA A 142 15.43 -10.54 -6.08
C ALA A 142 13.98 -10.34 -6.52
N ILE A 143 13.15 -9.69 -5.68
CA ILE A 143 11.77 -9.31 -6.02
C ILE A 143 11.78 -8.33 -7.19
N SER A 144 12.58 -7.28 -7.12
CA SER A 144 12.71 -6.26 -8.19
C SER A 144 13.10 -6.90 -9.53
N ARG A 145 14.10 -7.79 -9.57
CA ARG A 145 14.50 -8.50 -10.80
C ARG A 145 13.39 -9.37 -11.38
N HIS A 146 12.60 -10.03 -10.53
CA HIS A 146 11.47 -10.82 -10.99
C HIS A 146 10.40 -9.93 -11.65
N MET A 147 10.10 -8.78 -11.06
CA MET A 147 9.16 -7.80 -11.63
C MET A 147 9.68 -7.21 -12.94
N ALA A 148 10.97 -6.90 -13.03
CA ALA A 148 11.58 -6.27 -14.20
C ALA A 148 11.29 -7.00 -15.50
N GLY A 149 11.29 -8.33 -15.49
CA GLY A 149 10.97 -9.16 -16.67
C GLY A 149 9.55 -8.95 -17.21
N GLN A 150 8.65 -8.40 -16.42
CA GLN A 150 7.25 -8.17 -16.77
C GLN A 150 6.95 -6.71 -17.15
N ILE A 151 7.93 -5.82 -17.01
CA ILE A 151 7.77 -4.38 -17.22
C ILE A 151 8.45 -3.95 -18.51
N SER A 152 7.70 -3.60 -19.54
CA SER A 152 8.25 -3.15 -20.81
C SER A 152 8.72 -1.70 -20.79
N SER A 153 8.19 -0.87 -19.90
CA SER A 153 8.56 0.54 -19.69
C SER A 153 7.88 1.11 -18.45
N GLN A 154 8.35 2.27 -17.95
CA GLN A 154 7.66 2.99 -16.88
C GLN A 154 6.17 3.25 -17.21
N ALA A 155 5.86 3.65 -18.44
CA ALA A 155 4.49 3.91 -18.88
C ALA A 155 3.59 2.66 -18.85
N SER A 156 4.15 1.45 -18.92
CA SER A 156 3.36 0.22 -18.84
C SER A 156 2.85 -0.05 -17.42
N LEU A 157 3.50 0.48 -16.38
CA LEU A 157 3.12 0.29 -14.97
C LEU A 157 1.71 0.80 -14.65
N THR A 158 1.28 1.88 -15.30
CA THR A 158 -0.04 2.51 -15.05
C THR A 158 -1.12 2.02 -16.01
N ARG A 159 -0.81 1.11 -16.94
CA ARG A 159 -1.80 0.51 -17.85
C ARG A 159 -2.64 -0.54 -17.14
N ARG A 160 -3.91 -0.55 -17.48
CA ARG A 160 -4.90 -1.58 -17.11
C ARG A 160 -4.81 -2.79 -18.02
#